data_2694938f80b1fb0f850dca46744acdb5
#
_entry.id   2694938f80b1fb0f850dca46744acdb5
#
_cell.length_a   1.000
_cell.length_b   1.000
_cell.length_c   1.000
_cell.angle_alpha   90.00
_cell.angle_beta   90.00
_cell.angle_gamma   90.00
#
_symmetry.space_group_name_H-M   'P 1'
#
loop_
_entity.id
_entity.type
_entity.pdbx_description
1 polymer ?
#
loop_
_entity_poly.entity_id
_entity_poly.type
_entity_poly.pdbx_seq_one_letter_code
_entity_poly.pdbx_strand_id
1 'polypeptide(L)'
;MKIKKHVRRGSLAALIALALTSSALAMPMGGEVVRGAGDITVNGGTDFSTIANNATITANNDGQINWREFNIANGETLNFAIADHKTLVNQVTGAQLSDILGTMNQTGGGGNVVLVNPNGIHIGATAVLNVPDLTLSALSIDQATDTTRVLKAGGGTGALAGQIVVDGGHVTANELNLIGQKVAVADGVVFDMGGTAGTGKAMLQVYATDNAAWTFDGDRMQTKNLTHNAGNDVTFGGTVNMTATNHSKNVEIGGATTQVKNAAFNGDSIETTAYAASKFSLDERDADINKHSVVAEATAANTLTADHIQAAGKSIRIHGGTMTFTNANMDVTGKISATTGA
;
A
#
# COMPACT_ATOMS: atom_id res chain seq x y z
N MET A 1 6.81 -49.35 4.20
CA MET A 1 6.86 -48.34 3.15
C MET A 1 5.85 -47.24 3.53
N LYS A 2 6.33 -46.13 4.13
CA LYS A 2 5.47 -44.99 4.57
C LYS A 2 5.42 -43.96 3.45
N ILE A 3 4.29 -43.79 2.82
CA ILE A 3 4.04 -42.77 1.81
C ILE A 3 3.84 -41.45 2.55
N LYS A 4 4.81 -40.54 2.43
CA LYS A 4 4.63 -39.14 2.88
C LYS A 4 3.70 -38.43 1.89
N LYS A 5 2.47 -38.14 2.32
CA LYS A 5 1.59 -37.23 1.61
C LYS A 5 2.21 -35.82 1.67
N HIS A 6 2.74 -35.36 0.54
CA HIS A 6 3.03 -33.94 0.35
C HIS A 6 1.69 -33.23 0.12
N VAL A 7 1.20 -32.58 1.16
CA VAL A 7 0.14 -31.58 1.00
C VAL A 7 0.79 -30.38 0.31
N ARG A 8 0.57 -30.24 -0.99
CA ARG A 8 0.88 -29.00 -1.70
C ARG A 8 -0.04 -27.92 -1.11
N ARG A 9 0.53 -27.02 -0.30
CA ARG A 9 -0.12 -25.77 0.06
C ARG A 9 -0.22 -24.97 -1.22
N GLY A 10 -1.44 -24.88 -1.78
CA GLY A 10 -1.73 -24.01 -2.91
C GLY A 10 -1.36 -22.57 -2.51
N SER A 11 -0.59 -21.89 -3.34
CA SER A 11 -0.26 -20.49 -3.13
C SER A 11 -1.54 -19.65 -3.11
N LEU A 12 -1.55 -18.58 -2.35
CA LEU A 12 -2.66 -17.60 -2.29
C LEU A 12 -3.08 -17.14 -3.70
N ALA A 13 -2.13 -17.05 -4.62
CA ALA A 13 -2.35 -16.79 -6.05
C ALA A 13 -3.32 -17.77 -6.73
N ALA A 14 -3.33 -19.04 -6.34
CA ALA A 14 -4.25 -20.02 -6.91
C ALA A 14 -5.70 -19.84 -6.45
N LEU A 15 -5.94 -19.25 -5.28
CA LEU A 15 -7.28 -18.91 -4.80
C LEU A 15 -7.83 -17.65 -5.49
N ILE A 16 -6.97 -16.72 -5.86
CA ILE A 16 -7.35 -15.46 -6.51
C ILE A 16 -7.77 -15.69 -7.95
N ALA A 17 -7.05 -16.54 -8.68
CA ALA A 17 -7.38 -16.89 -10.08
C ALA A 17 -8.78 -17.47 -10.27
N LEU A 18 -9.40 -18.02 -9.21
CA LEU A 18 -10.74 -18.59 -9.28
C LEU A 18 -11.86 -17.55 -9.02
N ALA A 19 -11.54 -16.41 -8.43
CA ALA A 19 -12.50 -15.36 -8.09
C ALA A 19 -12.62 -14.27 -9.18
N LEU A 20 -11.64 -14.20 -10.09
CA LEU A 20 -11.57 -13.20 -11.15
C LEU A 20 -12.20 -13.72 -12.46
N THR A 21 -13.46 -14.19 -12.43
CA THR A 21 -14.22 -14.34 -13.68
C THR A 21 -14.61 -12.95 -14.17
N SER A 22 -13.78 -12.44 -15.07
CA SER A 22 -13.78 -11.11 -15.63
C SER A 22 -15.13 -10.67 -16.20
N SER A 23 -15.71 -9.63 -15.64
CA SER A 23 -16.32 -8.59 -16.48
C SER A 23 -15.20 -7.98 -17.34
N ALA A 24 -15.51 -7.60 -18.59
CA ALA A 24 -14.53 -6.92 -19.43
C ALA A 24 -13.97 -5.73 -18.65
N LEU A 25 -12.70 -5.84 -18.24
CA LEU A 25 -12.03 -4.79 -17.49
C LEU A 25 -11.97 -3.57 -18.41
N ALA A 26 -12.43 -2.47 -17.94
CA ALA A 26 -12.43 -1.21 -18.64
C ALA A 26 -11.83 -0.16 -17.74
N MET A 27 -11.47 0.98 -18.31
CA MET A 27 -11.06 2.16 -17.55
C MET A 27 -12.11 2.57 -16.52
N PRO A 28 -11.81 3.41 -15.54
CA PRO A 28 -12.78 3.89 -14.55
C PRO A 28 -14.05 4.43 -15.22
N MET A 29 -15.21 4.15 -14.62
CA MET A 29 -16.49 4.57 -15.18
C MET A 29 -17.50 4.99 -14.11
N GLY A 30 -18.48 5.81 -14.54
CA GLY A 30 -19.55 6.29 -13.68
C GLY A 30 -19.04 7.21 -12.58
N GLY A 31 -18.07 8.07 -12.93
CA GLY A 31 -17.49 9.03 -12.01
C GLY A 31 -18.40 10.23 -11.79
N GLU A 32 -18.47 10.70 -10.54
CA GLU A 32 -19.14 11.91 -10.10
C GLU A 32 -18.20 12.70 -9.21
N VAL A 33 -17.91 13.95 -9.57
CA VAL A 33 -17.12 14.84 -8.73
C VAL A 33 -17.98 15.34 -7.58
N VAL A 34 -17.75 14.84 -6.39
CA VAL A 34 -18.53 15.18 -5.17
C VAL A 34 -17.86 16.25 -4.33
N ARG A 35 -16.58 16.55 -4.59
CA ARG A 35 -15.83 17.63 -3.96
C ARG A 35 -14.78 18.17 -4.95
N GLY A 36 -14.58 19.50 -4.94
CA GLY A 36 -13.64 20.14 -5.87
C GLY A 36 -14.22 20.31 -7.27
N ALA A 37 -15.55 20.46 -7.39
CA ALA A 37 -16.20 20.73 -8.66
C ALA A 37 -15.66 22.02 -9.31
N GLY A 38 -15.25 21.92 -10.58
CA GLY A 38 -14.58 23.00 -11.30
C GLY A 38 -13.05 22.95 -11.27
N ASP A 39 -12.46 22.29 -10.29
CA ASP A 39 -11.01 22.11 -10.17
C ASP A 39 -10.53 20.75 -10.67
N ILE A 40 -11.45 19.81 -10.92
CA ILE A 40 -11.17 18.46 -11.39
C ILE A 40 -11.70 18.31 -12.81
N THR A 41 -10.84 17.90 -13.73
CA THR A 41 -11.16 17.66 -15.12
C THR A 41 -10.59 16.33 -15.61
N VAL A 42 -11.18 15.78 -16.68
CA VAL A 42 -10.60 14.68 -17.44
C VAL A 42 -10.40 15.12 -18.88
N ASN A 43 -9.15 15.09 -19.37
CA ASN A 43 -8.77 15.61 -20.69
C ASN A 43 -9.31 17.05 -20.94
N GLY A 44 -9.36 17.88 -19.88
CA GLY A 44 -9.89 19.23 -19.90
C GLY A 44 -11.42 19.33 -19.88
N GLY A 45 -12.16 18.22 -19.90
CA GLY A 45 -13.61 18.14 -19.78
C GLY A 45 -14.09 17.77 -18.38
N THR A 46 -15.42 17.74 -18.20
CA THR A 46 -16.07 17.41 -16.92
C THR A 46 -16.94 16.15 -17.00
N ASP A 47 -16.86 15.39 -18.08
CA ASP A 47 -17.57 14.13 -18.21
C ASP A 47 -16.73 12.96 -17.74
N PHE A 48 -17.08 12.42 -16.58
CA PHE A 48 -16.45 11.26 -15.95
C PHE A 48 -17.28 9.97 -16.10
N SER A 49 -18.28 9.97 -16.97
CA SER A 49 -19.15 8.80 -17.17
C SER A 49 -18.38 7.58 -17.69
N THR A 50 -17.39 7.82 -18.55
CA THR A 50 -16.52 6.81 -19.13
C THR A 50 -15.14 7.43 -19.38
N ILE A 51 -14.11 6.83 -18.82
CA ILE A 51 -12.73 7.30 -19.01
C ILE A 51 -12.12 6.56 -20.20
N ALA A 52 -11.53 7.30 -21.12
CA ALA A 52 -10.80 6.72 -22.25
C ALA A 52 -9.39 6.27 -21.85
N ASN A 53 -8.87 5.29 -22.59
CA ASN A 53 -7.45 4.93 -22.45
C ASN A 53 -6.55 6.16 -22.74
N ASN A 54 -5.46 6.29 -21.98
CA ASN A 54 -4.56 7.45 -21.97
C ASN A 54 -5.18 8.79 -21.51
N ALA A 55 -6.34 8.72 -20.86
CA ALA A 55 -6.90 9.93 -20.28
C ALA A 55 -6.03 10.48 -19.14
N THR A 56 -6.11 11.80 -18.94
CA THR A 56 -5.50 12.49 -17.81
C THR A 56 -6.58 13.10 -16.93
N ILE A 57 -6.61 12.70 -15.67
CA ILE A 57 -7.42 13.35 -14.64
C ILE A 57 -6.56 14.43 -14.00
N THR A 58 -7.01 15.67 -14.08
CA THR A 58 -6.32 16.83 -13.51
C THR A 58 -7.07 17.32 -12.29
N ALA A 59 -6.36 17.59 -11.18
CA ALA A 59 -6.93 18.27 -10.01
C ALA A 59 -6.02 19.42 -9.57
N ASN A 60 -6.55 20.64 -9.58
CA ASN A 60 -5.84 21.84 -9.18
C ASN A 60 -5.98 22.13 -7.67
N ASN A 61 -6.95 21.51 -7.02
CA ASN A 61 -7.20 21.58 -5.58
C ASN A 61 -7.55 20.20 -5.04
N ASP A 62 -7.69 20.13 -3.71
CA ASP A 62 -8.17 18.93 -3.04
C ASP A 62 -9.56 18.55 -3.53
N GLY A 63 -9.76 17.28 -3.86
CA GLY A 63 -11.01 16.84 -4.42
C GLY A 63 -11.35 15.38 -4.20
N GLN A 64 -12.57 15.02 -4.61
CA GLN A 64 -13.05 13.66 -4.57
C GLN A 64 -13.94 13.34 -5.75
N ILE A 65 -13.68 12.18 -6.35
CA ILE A 65 -14.53 11.57 -7.36
C ILE A 65 -15.09 10.28 -6.78
N ASN A 66 -16.40 10.12 -6.81
CA ASN A 66 -17.04 8.84 -6.55
C ASN A 66 -17.20 8.08 -7.87
N TRP A 67 -16.71 6.87 -7.92
CA TRP A 67 -16.75 6.00 -9.10
C TRP A 67 -17.74 4.87 -8.91
N ARG A 68 -18.45 4.48 -9.96
CA ARG A 68 -19.17 3.21 -9.95
C ARG A 68 -18.19 2.04 -10.01
N GLU A 69 -17.16 2.14 -10.85
CA GLU A 69 -16.12 1.15 -11.03
C GLU A 69 -14.78 1.84 -11.30
N PHE A 70 -13.71 1.30 -10.75
CA PHE A 70 -12.36 1.79 -10.98
C PHE A 70 -11.44 0.61 -11.32
N ASN A 71 -11.25 0.39 -12.61
CA ASN A 71 -10.38 -0.65 -13.16
C ASN A 71 -9.40 -0.02 -14.16
N ILE A 72 -8.28 -0.69 -14.42
CA ILE A 72 -7.36 -0.36 -15.51
C ILE A 72 -6.92 -1.67 -16.12
N ALA A 73 -7.39 -1.95 -17.35
CA ALA A 73 -7.07 -3.21 -18.02
C ALA A 73 -5.62 -3.26 -18.48
N ASN A 74 -5.13 -4.46 -18.71
CA ASN A 74 -3.79 -4.64 -19.28
C ASN A 74 -3.65 -3.91 -20.63
N GLY A 75 -2.59 -3.12 -20.76
CA GLY A 75 -2.35 -2.27 -21.93
C GLY A 75 -3.08 -0.92 -21.91
N GLU A 76 -3.91 -0.66 -20.90
CA GLU A 76 -4.52 0.66 -20.68
C GLU A 76 -3.68 1.52 -19.75
N THR A 77 -3.80 2.84 -19.89
CA THR A 77 -3.09 3.83 -19.07
C THR A 77 -4.06 4.89 -18.56
N LEU A 78 -4.01 5.15 -17.26
CA LEU A 78 -4.66 6.28 -16.63
C LEU A 78 -3.59 7.22 -16.07
N ASN A 79 -3.68 8.49 -16.47
CA ASN A 79 -2.76 9.51 -16.01
C ASN A 79 -3.43 10.44 -14.99
N PHE A 80 -2.64 10.91 -14.03
CA PHE A 80 -3.00 11.92 -13.06
C PHE A 80 -2.08 13.14 -13.21
N ALA A 81 -2.65 14.33 -13.06
CA ALA A 81 -1.94 15.59 -12.95
C ALA A 81 -2.52 16.33 -11.74
N ILE A 82 -2.00 16.03 -10.57
CA ILE A 82 -2.49 16.58 -9.31
C ILE A 82 -1.53 17.68 -8.87
N ALA A 83 -2.04 18.88 -8.62
CA ALA A 83 -1.21 19.99 -8.18
C ALA A 83 -0.45 19.65 -6.90
N ASP A 84 0.73 20.25 -6.73
CA ASP A 84 1.59 20.03 -5.58
C ASP A 84 0.82 20.27 -4.27
N HIS A 85 1.05 19.40 -3.28
CA HIS A 85 0.40 19.45 -1.97
C HIS A 85 -1.13 19.31 -2.01
N LYS A 86 -1.70 18.81 -3.10
CA LYS A 86 -3.13 18.53 -3.21
C LYS A 86 -3.40 17.04 -3.20
N THR A 87 -4.62 16.67 -2.86
CA THR A 87 -5.04 15.28 -2.79
C THR A 87 -6.30 15.04 -3.60
N LEU A 88 -6.25 14.05 -4.48
CA LEU A 88 -7.42 13.54 -5.17
C LEU A 88 -7.82 12.18 -4.61
N VAL A 89 -9.01 12.11 -4.01
CA VAL A 89 -9.61 10.87 -3.54
C VAL A 89 -10.49 10.28 -4.62
N ASN A 90 -10.19 9.06 -5.03
CA ASN A 90 -10.99 8.23 -5.93
C ASN A 90 -11.68 7.17 -5.08
N GLN A 91 -12.99 7.34 -4.80
CA GLN A 91 -13.76 6.41 -4.00
C GLN A 91 -14.66 5.56 -4.90
N VAL A 92 -14.58 4.24 -4.80
CA VAL A 92 -15.52 3.34 -5.47
C VAL A 92 -16.75 3.16 -4.59
N THR A 93 -17.92 3.46 -5.15
CA THR A 93 -19.22 3.35 -4.49
C THR A 93 -20.08 2.22 -5.06
N GLY A 94 -19.67 1.62 -6.18
CA GLY A 94 -20.29 0.41 -6.71
C GLY A 94 -19.87 -0.87 -5.97
N ALA A 95 -20.26 -2.03 -6.48
CA ALA A 95 -20.09 -3.30 -5.81
C ALA A 95 -18.90 -4.15 -6.34
N GLN A 96 -18.14 -3.62 -7.30
CA GLN A 96 -17.03 -4.36 -7.90
C GLN A 96 -15.70 -4.01 -7.24
N LEU A 97 -14.80 -4.99 -7.16
CA LEU A 97 -13.40 -4.74 -6.77
C LEU A 97 -12.73 -3.83 -7.80
N SER A 98 -11.61 -3.21 -7.43
CA SER A 98 -10.73 -2.53 -8.37
C SER A 98 -9.65 -3.49 -8.84
N ASP A 99 -9.61 -3.76 -10.16
CA ASP A 99 -8.61 -4.62 -10.79
C ASP A 99 -7.67 -3.75 -11.63
N ILE A 100 -6.43 -3.60 -11.17
CA ILE A 100 -5.41 -2.78 -11.79
C ILE A 100 -4.39 -3.68 -12.47
N LEU A 101 -4.54 -3.86 -13.77
CA LEU A 101 -3.65 -4.67 -14.62
C LEU A 101 -2.84 -3.80 -15.59
N GLY A 102 -3.23 -2.55 -15.75
CA GLY A 102 -2.63 -1.59 -16.66
C GLY A 102 -1.71 -0.60 -15.94
N THR A 103 -1.53 0.55 -16.55
CA THR A 103 -0.62 1.58 -16.09
C THR A 103 -1.36 2.73 -15.40
N MET A 104 -0.88 3.11 -14.22
CA MET A 104 -1.29 4.30 -13.49
C MET A 104 -0.08 5.22 -13.38
N ASN A 105 -0.15 6.41 -13.99
CA ASN A 105 0.94 7.37 -13.99
C ASN A 105 0.51 8.70 -13.37
N GLN A 106 1.46 9.39 -12.76
CA GLN A 106 1.32 10.83 -12.50
C GLN A 106 2.24 11.59 -13.46
N THR A 107 1.65 12.41 -14.32
CA THR A 107 2.34 13.11 -15.41
C THR A 107 2.61 14.58 -15.12
N GLY A 108 2.07 15.10 -14.01
CA GLY A 108 2.27 16.49 -13.59
C GLY A 108 1.84 16.71 -12.15
N GLY A 109 2.51 17.66 -11.50
CA GLY A 109 2.35 17.95 -10.08
C GLY A 109 2.97 16.89 -9.16
N GLY A 110 2.99 17.17 -7.86
CA GLY A 110 3.49 16.30 -6.79
C GLY A 110 2.42 15.97 -5.76
N GLY A 111 1.13 16.05 -6.13
CA GLY A 111 0.03 15.79 -5.22
C GLY A 111 -0.24 14.30 -5.00
N ASN A 112 -1.10 14.01 -4.04
CA ASN A 112 -1.42 12.65 -3.62
C ASN A 112 -2.58 12.05 -4.43
N VAL A 113 -2.44 10.82 -4.87
CA VAL A 113 -3.51 10.00 -5.44
C VAL A 113 -3.97 8.98 -4.42
N VAL A 114 -5.26 8.96 -4.13
CA VAL A 114 -5.89 8.02 -3.21
C VAL A 114 -6.95 7.22 -3.93
N LEU A 115 -6.90 5.90 -3.83
CA LEU A 115 -7.96 4.99 -4.27
C LEU A 115 -8.55 4.26 -3.07
N VAL A 116 -9.86 4.37 -2.91
CA VAL A 116 -10.62 3.68 -1.86
C VAL A 116 -11.65 2.76 -2.49
N ASN A 117 -11.54 1.46 -2.21
CA ASN A 117 -12.54 0.49 -2.63
C ASN A 117 -12.76 -0.60 -1.57
N PRO A 118 -13.84 -0.54 -0.79
CA PRO A 118 -14.10 -1.54 0.24
C PRO A 118 -14.39 -2.94 -0.31
N ASN A 119 -14.70 -3.07 -1.61
CA ASN A 119 -14.89 -4.39 -2.25
C ASN A 119 -13.56 -5.11 -2.53
N GLY A 120 -12.45 -4.41 -2.32
CA GLY A 120 -11.09 -4.91 -2.53
C GLY A 120 -10.36 -4.22 -3.67
N ILE A 121 -9.03 -4.29 -3.61
CA ILE A 121 -8.12 -3.80 -4.64
C ILE A 121 -7.15 -4.91 -5.00
N HIS A 122 -7.07 -5.21 -6.28
CA HIS A 122 -6.11 -6.15 -6.84
C HIS A 122 -5.14 -5.40 -7.77
N ILE A 123 -3.86 -5.58 -7.54
CA ILE A 123 -2.77 -5.15 -8.41
C ILE A 123 -2.17 -6.38 -9.05
N GLY A 124 -2.41 -6.57 -10.35
CA GLY A 124 -2.03 -7.79 -11.04
C GLY A 124 -0.62 -7.73 -11.65
N ALA A 125 -0.22 -8.84 -12.22
CA ALA A 125 1.16 -9.08 -12.67
C ALA A 125 1.66 -8.13 -13.79
N THR A 126 0.75 -7.52 -14.54
CA THR A 126 1.09 -6.59 -15.63
C THR A 126 0.98 -5.12 -15.23
N ALA A 127 0.60 -4.84 -13.99
CA ALA A 127 0.41 -3.49 -13.50
C ALA A 127 1.73 -2.71 -13.42
N VAL A 128 1.67 -1.43 -13.80
CA VAL A 128 2.76 -0.47 -13.64
C VAL A 128 2.22 0.77 -12.96
N LEU A 129 2.65 1.01 -11.73
CA LEU A 129 2.20 2.16 -10.94
C LEU A 129 3.36 3.14 -10.78
N ASN A 130 3.28 4.29 -11.44
CA ASN A 130 4.28 5.37 -11.39
C ASN A 130 3.62 6.62 -10.80
N VAL A 131 3.28 6.55 -9.52
CA VAL A 131 2.60 7.63 -8.79
C VAL A 131 3.43 7.97 -7.56
N PRO A 132 4.01 9.17 -7.49
CA PRO A 132 4.91 9.55 -6.39
C PRO A 132 4.33 9.34 -5.00
N ASP A 133 3.11 9.81 -4.76
CA ASP A 133 2.43 9.66 -3.47
C ASP A 133 1.08 8.97 -3.69
N LEU A 134 1.05 7.66 -3.42
CA LEU A 134 -0.10 6.78 -3.68
C LEU A 134 -0.61 6.12 -2.41
N THR A 135 -1.91 6.20 -2.21
CA THR A 135 -2.58 5.41 -1.17
C THR A 135 -3.68 4.55 -1.77
N LEU A 136 -3.64 3.28 -1.46
CA LEU A 136 -4.66 2.30 -1.80
C LEU A 136 -5.31 1.80 -0.51
N SER A 137 -6.64 1.92 -0.40
CA SER A 137 -7.37 1.44 0.77
C SER A 137 -8.56 0.58 0.41
N ALA A 138 -8.63 -0.59 1.02
CA ALA A 138 -9.78 -1.49 0.96
C ALA A 138 -10.75 -1.32 2.15
N LEU A 139 -10.62 -0.24 2.93
CA LEU A 139 -11.57 0.14 3.97
C LEU A 139 -12.62 1.11 3.40
N SER A 140 -13.78 1.22 4.09
CA SER A 140 -14.81 2.21 3.75
C SER A 140 -14.50 3.57 4.36
N ILE A 141 -14.83 4.64 3.67
CA ILE A 141 -14.84 5.98 4.28
C ILE A 141 -16.09 6.07 5.18
N ASP A 142 -15.87 6.15 6.50
CA ASP A 142 -16.92 6.29 7.51
C ASP A 142 -17.23 7.76 7.76
N GLN A 143 -16.20 8.59 7.88
CA GLN A 143 -16.33 10.03 8.08
C GLN A 143 -15.36 10.78 7.19
N ALA A 144 -15.83 11.90 6.65
CA ALA A 144 -15.03 12.78 5.81
C ALA A 144 -15.28 14.24 6.22
N THR A 145 -14.20 14.94 6.53
CA THR A 145 -14.17 16.40 6.65
C THR A 145 -13.32 16.98 5.53
N ASP A 146 -13.10 18.27 5.53
CA ASP A 146 -12.23 18.89 4.53
C ASP A 146 -10.79 18.39 4.60
N THR A 147 -10.31 18.07 5.78
CA THR A 147 -8.91 17.70 6.00
C THR A 147 -8.72 16.27 6.53
N THR A 148 -9.78 15.55 6.87
CA THR A 148 -9.67 14.23 7.49
C THR A 148 -10.59 13.22 6.85
N ARG A 149 -10.12 11.99 6.68
CA ARG A 149 -10.93 10.81 6.34
C ARG A 149 -10.75 9.77 7.44
N VAL A 150 -11.86 9.31 7.99
CA VAL A 150 -11.89 8.18 8.90
C VAL A 150 -12.35 6.96 8.12
N LEU A 151 -11.57 5.91 8.18
CA LEU A 151 -11.78 4.67 7.48
C LEU A 151 -12.16 3.57 8.46
N LYS A 152 -13.07 2.72 8.07
CA LYS A 152 -13.48 1.54 8.84
C LYS A 152 -13.63 0.31 7.96
N ALA A 153 -13.42 -0.83 8.58
CA ALA A 153 -13.78 -2.11 8.03
C ALA A 153 -15.29 -2.22 7.74
N GLY A 154 -15.63 -2.92 6.67
CA GLY A 154 -17.01 -3.15 6.23
C GLY A 154 -17.38 -2.34 4.99
N GLY A 155 -18.64 -2.45 4.59
CA GLY A 155 -19.18 -1.79 3.40
C GLY A 155 -18.80 -2.45 2.06
N GLY A 156 -17.86 -3.37 2.05
CA GLY A 156 -17.46 -4.11 0.86
C GLY A 156 -18.23 -5.41 0.69
N THR A 157 -18.30 -5.88 -0.55
CA THR A 157 -18.91 -7.15 -0.96
C THR A 157 -17.95 -7.94 -1.85
N GLY A 158 -18.17 -9.25 -1.94
CA GLY A 158 -17.34 -10.13 -2.77
C GLY A 158 -16.16 -10.76 -2.04
N ALA A 159 -15.37 -11.56 -2.78
CA ALA A 159 -14.33 -12.42 -2.22
C ALA A 159 -13.12 -11.65 -1.68
N LEU A 160 -12.84 -10.45 -2.19
CA LEU A 160 -11.74 -9.59 -1.76
C LEU A 160 -12.19 -8.39 -0.92
N ALA A 161 -13.44 -8.40 -0.41
CA ALA A 161 -13.92 -7.31 0.43
C ALA A 161 -12.96 -7.05 1.61
N GLY A 162 -12.57 -5.80 1.79
CA GLY A 162 -11.61 -5.37 2.80
C GLY A 162 -10.15 -5.78 2.54
N GLN A 163 -9.82 -6.33 1.36
CA GLN A 163 -8.48 -6.85 1.08
C GLN A 163 -7.76 -6.10 -0.03
N ILE A 164 -6.45 -5.95 0.14
CA ILE A 164 -5.54 -5.55 -0.94
C ILE A 164 -4.69 -6.76 -1.29
N VAL A 165 -4.63 -7.07 -2.58
CA VAL A 165 -3.81 -8.14 -3.11
C VAL A 165 -2.91 -7.57 -4.19
N VAL A 166 -1.60 -7.73 -4.03
CA VAL A 166 -0.58 -7.38 -5.02
C VAL A 166 0.10 -8.69 -5.42
N ASP A 167 -0.28 -9.24 -6.56
CA ASP A 167 0.23 -10.54 -7.02
C ASP A 167 1.29 -10.41 -8.12
N GLY A 168 1.66 -9.20 -8.48
CA GLY A 168 2.73 -8.89 -9.43
C GLY A 168 2.82 -7.39 -9.70
N GLY A 169 3.50 -7.06 -10.80
CA GLY A 169 3.66 -5.68 -11.25
C GLY A 169 4.86 -4.96 -10.66
N HIS A 170 4.97 -3.71 -11.03
CA HIS A 170 6.06 -2.82 -10.66
C HIS A 170 5.49 -1.50 -10.14
N VAL A 171 5.92 -1.09 -8.97
CA VAL A 171 5.47 0.15 -8.34
C VAL A 171 6.67 1.07 -8.14
N THR A 172 6.59 2.28 -8.69
CA THR A 172 7.55 3.38 -8.45
C THR A 172 6.83 4.49 -7.70
N ALA A 173 7.24 4.76 -6.47
CA ALA A 173 6.64 5.78 -5.63
C ALA A 173 7.65 6.41 -4.67
N ASN A 174 7.32 7.57 -4.12
CA ASN A 174 8.03 8.16 -2.98
C ASN A 174 7.36 7.74 -1.67
N GLU A 175 6.03 7.70 -1.67
CA GLU A 175 5.23 7.21 -0.56
C GLU A 175 4.13 6.29 -1.11
N LEU A 176 4.09 5.05 -0.61
CA LEU A 176 3.04 4.09 -0.92
C LEU A 176 2.39 3.59 0.37
N ASN A 177 1.08 3.73 0.46
CA ASN A 177 0.29 3.20 1.56
C ASN A 177 -0.68 2.14 1.05
N LEU A 178 -0.61 0.93 1.60
CA LEU A 178 -1.54 -0.18 1.38
C LEU A 178 -2.30 -0.45 2.66
N ILE A 179 -3.61 -0.17 2.70
CA ILE A 179 -4.42 -0.20 3.93
C ILE A 179 -5.69 -1.03 3.71
N GLY A 180 -5.81 -2.14 4.40
CA GLY A 180 -6.98 -3.02 4.31
C GLY A 180 -7.18 -3.82 5.59
N GLN A 181 -8.25 -4.63 5.66
CA GLN A 181 -8.39 -5.62 6.73
C GLN A 181 -7.38 -6.75 6.55
N LYS A 182 -7.03 -7.04 5.29
CA LYS A 182 -5.94 -7.94 4.92
C LYS A 182 -5.14 -7.34 3.79
N VAL A 183 -3.82 -7.54 3.83
CA VAL A 183 -2.94 -7.14 2.74
C VAL A 183 -2.02 -8.30 2.40
N ALA A 184 -2.02 -8.70 1.14
CA ALA A 184 -1.17 -9.75 0.62
C ALA A 184 -0.32 -9.22 -0.53
N VAL A 185 0.99 -9.30 -0.39
CA VAL A 185 1.97 -8.98 -1.42
C VAL A 185 2.72 -10.25 -1.77
N ALA A 186 2.63 -10.67 -3.03
CA ALA A 186 3.27 -11.90 -3.52
C ALA A 186 4.78 -11.74 -3.71
N ASP A 187 5.44 -12.88 -3.82
CA ASP A 187 6.85 -12.95 -4.21
C ASP A 187 7.04 -12.35 -5.62
N GLY A 188 8.12 -11.63 -5.83
CA GLY A 188 8.46 -11.07 -7.13
C GLY A 188 7.84 -9.71 -7.46
N VAL A 189 6.96 -9.17 -6.62
CA VAL A 189 6.51 -7.77 -6.72
C VAL A 189 7.71 -6.85 -6.44
N VAL A 190 7.86 -5.80 -7.24
CA VAL A 190 8.96 -4.83 -7.09
C VAL A 190 8.40 -3.46 -6.72
N PHE A 191 8.94 -2.90 -5.65
CA PHE A 191 8.68 -1.55 -5.17
C PHE A 191 9.98 -0.73 -5.27
N ASP A 192 10.04 0.20 -6.21
CA ASP A 192 11.12 1.17 -6.34
C ASP A 192 10.71 2.47 -5.65
N MET A 193 11.18 2.64 -4.42
CA MET A 193 10.79 3.75 -3.54
C MET A 193 11.81 4.87 -3.56
N GLY A 194 11.32 6.12 -3.71
CA GLY A 194 12.16 7.31 -3.75
C GLY A 194 12.73 7.64 -5.14
N GLY A 195 12.21 7.02 -6.19
CA GLY A 195 12.71 7.17 -7.56
C GLY A 195 12.41 8.51 -8.23
N THR A 196 11.56 9.34 -7.65
CA THR A 196 11.27 10.67 -8.21
C THR A 196 12.24 11.70 -7.64
N ALA A 197 13.00 12.34 -8.51
CA ALA A 197 14.01 13.30 -8.12
C ALA A 197 13.41 14.46 -7.31
N GLY A 198 14.03 14.78 -6.18
CA GLY A 198 13.80 16.03 -5.43
C GLY A 198 12.93 15.91 -4.18
N THR A 199 12.17 14.85 -3.96
CA THR A 199 11.26 14.77 -2.80
C THR A 199 11.92 14.21 -1.54
N GLY A 200 12.99 13.46 -1.70
CA GLY A 200 13.74 12.90 -0.57
C GLY A 200 13.01 11.88 0.29
N LYS A 201 11.79 11.48 -0.08
CA LYS A 201 11.01 10.46 0.63
C LYS A 201 11.19 9.10 -0.03
N ALA A 202 11.26 8.05 0.77
CA ALA A 202 11.09 6.65 0.36
C ALA A 202 10.37 5.92 1.48
N MET A 203 9.04 5.80 1.35
CA MET A 203 8.18 5.24 2.40
C MET A 203 7.24 4.20 1.83
N LEU A 204 7.27 3.00 2.39
CA LEU A 204 6.29 1.95 2.12
C LEU A 204 5.57 1.62 3.43
N GLN A 205 4.26 1.78 3.46
CA GLN A 205 3.42 1.46 4.60
C GLN A 205 2.38 0.41 4.20
N VAL A 206 2.37 -0.71 4.89
CA VAL A 206 1.48 -1.85 4.63
C VAL A 206 0.75 -2.21 5.91
N TYR A 207 -0.53 -1.88 6.00
CA TYR A 207 -1.30 -2.08 7.22
C TYR A 207 -2.53 -2.96 7.01
N ALA A 208 -2.64 -4.02 7.81
CA ALA A 208 -3.87 -4.75 8.00
C ALA A 208 -4.56 -4.25 9.26
N THR A 209 -5.73 -3.59 9.11
CA THR A 209 -6.40 -2.87 10.20
C THR A 209 -7.90 -2.77 9.95
N ASP A 210 -8.69 -2.63 11.01
CA ASP A 210 -10.13 -2.36 10.92
C ASP A 210 -10.46 -0.86 10.93
N ASN A 211 -9.51 -0.02 11.36
CA ASN A 211 -9.70 1.43 11.39
C ASN A 211 -8.41 2.13 10.97
N ALA A 212 -8.55 3.23 10.27
CA ALA A 212 -7.48 4.17 10.00
C ALA A 212 -8.06 5.57 9.91
N ALA A 213 -7.25 6.57 10.15
CA ALA A 213 -7.61 7.96 9.91
C ALA A 213 -6.49 8.63 9.09
N TRP A 214 -6.88 9.40 8.08
CA TRP A 214 -5.97 10.23 7.32
C TRP A 214 -6.20 11.70 7.61
N THR A 215 -5.13 12.42 7.73
CA THR A 215 -5.15 13.87 7.74
C THR A 215 -4.41 14.36 6.51
N PHE A 216 -5.04 15.25 5.76
CA PHE A 216 -4.42 15.96 4.65
C PHE A 216 -3.82 17.24 5.18
N ASP A 217 -2.50 17.33 5.26
CA ASP A 217 -1.78 18.52 5.72
C ASP A 217 -0.87 19.12 4.63
N GLY A 218 -1.26 18.93 3.38
CA GLY A 218 -0.58 19.47 2.21
C GLY A 218 0.60 18.63 1.73
N ASP A 219 1.45 18.13 2.60
CA ASP A 219 2.68 17.43 2.20
C ASP A 219 2.67 15.92 2.45
N ARG A 220 1.76 15.45 3.32
CA ARG A 220 1.76 14.07 3.78
C ARG A 220 0.36 13.54 4.05
N MET A 221 0.14 12.31 3.66
CA MET A 221 -0.91 11.52 4.25
C MET A 221 -0.39 10.89 5.53
N GLN A 222 -0.91 11.37 6.66
CA GLN A 222 -0.62 10.75 7.95
C GLN A 222 -1.69 9.72 8.25
N THR A 223 -1.30 8.44 8.32
CA THR A 223 -2.18 7.36 8.76
C THR A 223 -2.09 7.25 10.28
N LYS A 224 -3.22 7.41 10.95
CA LYS A 224 -3.33 7.37 12.41
C LYS A 224 -4.45 6.42 12.86
N ASN A 225 -4.51 6.16 14.16
CA ASN A 225 -5.59 5.40 14.80
C ASN A 225 -5.81 4.00 14.22
N LEU A 226 -4.73 3.30 13.93
CA LEU A 226 -4.79 1.91 13.48
C LEU A 226 -5.31 1.01 14.60
N THR A 227 -6.19 0.07 14.27
CA THR A 227 -6.68 -0.97 15.19
C THR A 227 -6.52 -2.33 14.54
N HIS A 228 -5.60 -3.12 15.05
CA HIS A 228 -5.32 -4.46 14.55
C HIS A 228 -6.10 -5.49 15.36
N ASN A 229 -7.18 -6.00 14.79
CA ASN A 229 -8.00 -7.07 15.38
C ASN A 229 -7.61 -8.44 14.82
N ALA A 230 -8.07 -9.51 15.48
CA ALA A 230 -7.86 -10.86 14.96
C ALA A 230 -8.40 -10.99 13.53
N GLY A 231 -7.57 -11.48 12.62
CA GLY A 231 -7.89 -11.57 11.19
C GLY A 231 -7.39 -10.39 10.35
N ASN A 232 -6.82 -9.36 10.97
CA ASN A 232 -6.07 -8.33 10.26
C ASN A 232 -4.66 -8.88 9.95
N ASP A 233 -4.52 -9.52 8.80
CA ASP A 233 -3.31 -10.26 8.45
C ASP A 233 -2.55 -9.58 7.32
N VAL A 234 -1.24 -9.51 7.46
CA VAL A 234 -0.32 -9.11 6.38
C VAL A 234 0.53 -10.31 5.96
N THR A 235 0.61 -10.56 4.66
CA THR A 235 1.63 -11.42 4.06
C THR A 235 2.42 -10.58 3.06
N PHE A 236 3.74 -10.56 3.18
CA PHE A 236 4.60 -9.73 2.35
C PHE A 236 5.78 -10.53 1.80
N GLY A 237 5.90 -10.58 0.45
CA GLY A 237 6.96 -11.29 -0.27
C GLY A 237 7.72 -10.41 -1.29
N GLY A 238 7.46 -9.10 -1.31
CA GLY A 238 8.00 -8.21 -2.33
C GLY A 238 9.47 -7.82 -2.16
N THR A 239 10.05 -7.32 -3.24
CA THR A 239 11.36 -6.66 -3.24
C THR A 239 11.17 -5.15 -3.13
N VAL A 240 11.78 -4.53 -2.14
CA VAL A 240 11.72 -3.09 -1.88
C VAL A 240 13.09 -2.49 -2.10
N ASN A 241 13.22 -1.61 -3.09
CA ASN A 241 14.43 -0.86 -3.38
C ASN A 241 14.23 0.59 -2.93
N MET A 242 15.08 1.07 -2.03
CA MET A 242 14.99 2.41 -1.45
C MET A 242 16.15 3.27 -1.95
N THR A 243 15.87 4.28 -2.79
CA THR A 243 16.89 5.07 -3.47
C THR A 243 17.00 6.53 -3.02
N ALA A 244 16.15 6.98 -2.11
CA ALA A 244 16.19 8.36 -1.61
C ALA A 244 17.56 8.69 -0.98
N THR A 245 18.16 9.82 -1.36
CA THR A 245 19.54 10.17 -0.99
C THR A 245 19.67 10.93 0.31
N ASN A 246 18.64 11.68 0.75
CA ASN A 246 18.77 12.65 1.85
C ASN A 246 17.67 12.60 2.92
N HIS A 247 16.77 11.63 2.92
CA HIS A 247 15.62 11.61 3.84
C HIS A 247 15.26 10.21 4.32
N SER A 248 14.28 10.15 5.19
CA SER A 248 13.83 8.94 5.85
C SER A 248 13.43 7.87 4.84
N LYS A 249 14.10 6.75 4.89
CA LYS A 249 13.72 5.53 4.20
C LYS A 249 13.04 4.64 5.21
N ASN A 250 11.76 4.37 5.01
CA ASN A 250 10.99 3.62 5.98
C ASN A 250 10.10 2.57 5.30
N VAL A 251 10.15 1.35 5.81
CA VAL A 251 9.21 0.28 5.46
C VAL A 251 8.49 -0.12 6.74
N GLU A 252 7.18 0.12 6.77
CA GLU A 252 6.32 -0.25 7.89
C GLU A 252 5.33 -1.33 7.44
N ILE A 253 5.35 -2.48 8.10
CA ILE A 253 4.47 -3.60 7.80
C ILE A 253 3.80 -4.05 9.08
N GLY A 254 2.48 -3.95 9.18
CA GLY A 254 1.77 -4.22 10.42
C GLY A 254 0.37 -4.79 10.28
N GLY A 255 0.05 -5.72 11.18
CA GLY A 255 -1.25 -6.36 11.34
C GLY A 255 -1.29 -7.14 12.65
N ALA A 256 -2.44 -7.74 12.99
CA ALA A 256 -2.50 -8.67 14.13
C ALA A 256 -1.61 -9.90 13.88
N THR A 257 -1.54 -10.34 12.62
CA THR A 257 -0.55 -11.32 12.16
C THR A 257 0.24 -10.71 11.01
N THR A 258 1.56 -10.76 11.10
CA THR A 258 2.44 -10.30 10.03
C THR A 258 3.39 -11.42 9.62
N GLN A 259 3.34 -11.79 8.34
CA GLN A 259 4.24 -12.78 7.74
C GLN A 259 5.05 -12.11 6.65
N VAL A 260 6.36 -12.04 6.82
CA VAL A 260 7.30 -11.58 5.80
C VAL A 260 8.07 -12.79 5.29
N LYS A 261 7.93 -13.08 4.00
CA LYS A 261 8.50 -14.29 3.40
C LYS A 261 8.99 -14.03 1.99
N ASN A 262 10.19 -14.49 1.65
CA ASN A 262 10.85 -14.27 0.37
C ASN A 262 10.97 -12.77 0.00
N ALA A 263 11.05 -11.91 1.00
CA ALA A 263 11.15 -10.48 0.82
C ALA A 263 12.61 -10.01 0.76
N ALA A 264 12.86 -8.99 -0.04
CA ALA A 264 14.15 -8.31 -0.10
C ALA A 264 13.97 -6.82 0.17
N PHE A 265 14.85 -6.27 1.03
CA PHE A 265 14.88 -4.84 1.35
C PHE A 265 16.27 -4.31 1.02
N ASN A 266 16.37 -3.48 -0.01
CA ASN A 266 17.63 -2.97 -0.55
C ASN A 266 17.70 -1.46 -0.38
N GLY A 267 18.80 -0.97 0.17
CA GLY A 267 19.07 0.47 0.32
C GLY A 267 20.01 0.76 1.48
N ASP A 268 20.69 1.91 1.42
CA ASP A 268 21.74 2.26 2.39
C ASP A 268 21.21 2.51 3.81
N SER A 269 19.91 2.62 4.00
CA SER A 269 19.36 3.13 5.24
C SER A 269 17.87 2.84 5.34
N ILE A 270 17.50 1.57 5.44
CA ILE A 270 16.10 1.19 5.55
C ILE A 270 15.74 1.00 7.02
N GLU A 271 14.73 1.69 7.47
CA GLU A 271 14.02 1.34 8.68
C GLU A 271 12.83 0.45 8.30
N THR A 272 12.87 -0.82 8.70
CA THR A 272 11.76 -1.76 8.49
C THR A 272 11.10 -2.02 9.82
N THR A 273 9.84 -1.65 9.92
CA THR A 273 9.05 -1.86 11.14
C THR A 273 7.89 -2.80 10.84
N ALA A 274 7.88 -3.95 11.47
CA ALA A 274 6.72 -4.84 11.49
C ALA A 274 6.00 -4.63 12.81
N TYR A 275 4.81 -4.05 12.74
CA TYR A 275 3.97 -3.82 13.91
C TYR A 275 2.92 -4.90 14.05
N ALA A 276 2.75 -5.31 15.27
CA ALA A 276 1.59 -6.05 15.68
C ALA A 276 1.12 -5.48 17.04
N ALA A 277 0.62 -4.25 17.06
CA ALA A 277 0.24 -3.57 18.29
C ALA A 277 -1.09 -2.84 18.21
N SER A 278 -1.79 -2.79 19.31
CA SER A 278 -3.10 -2.16 19.47
C SER A 278 -3.09 -0.62 19.50
N LYS A 279 -1.94 0.03 19.43
CA LYS A 279 -1.82 1.49 19.33
C LYS A 279 -0.54 1.85 18.61
N PHE A 280 -0.69 2.57 17.53
CA PHE A 280 0.39 3.15 16.79
C PHE A 280 0.22 4.66 16.72
N SER A 281 1.26 5.42 17.08
CA SER A 281 1.34 6.85 16.89
C SER A 281 2.50 7.15 15.95
N LEU A 282 2.22 7.72 14.79
CA LEU A 282 3.22 8.19 13.82
C LEU A 282 3.82 9.55 14.20
N ASP A 283 3.53 10.09 15.39
CA ASP A 283 3.92 11.44 15.78
C ASP A 283 5.41 11.61 16.10
N GLU A 284 6.17 10.52 16.16
CA GLU A 284 7.63 10.58 16.36
C GLU A 284 8.37 10.13 15.10
N ARG A 285 8.19 10.84 14.01
CA ARG A 285 9.21 10.89 12.96
C ARG A 285 10.36 11.74 13.49
N ASP A 286 11.26 11.11 14.20
CA ASP A 286 12.51 11.71 14.56
C ASP A 286 13.23 12.10 13.26
N ALA A 287 13.38 13.39 13.03
CA ALA A 287 14.05 13.97 11.86
C ALA A 287 15.56 13.68 11.85
N ASP A 288 16.02 12.70 12.63
CA ASP A 288 17.42 12.30 12.70
C ASP A 288 17.78 11.41 11.51
N ILE A 289 18.13 12.08 10.41
CA ILE A 289 18.62 11.52 9.14
C ILE A 289 19.82 10.58 9.27
N ASN A 290 20.38 10.38 10.46
CA ASN A 290 21.53 9.52 10.71
C ASN A 290 21.18 8.17 11.34
N LYS A 291 19.93 7.91 11.67
CA LYS A 291 19.50 6.60 12.18
C LYS A 291 19.16 5.67 11.03
N HIS A 292 20.09 4.85 10.69
CA HIS A 292 19.99 3.84 9.66
C HIS A 292 19.68 2.48 10.30
N SER A 293 18.41 2.09 10.37
CA SER A 293 18.06 0.82 11.01
C SER A 293 16.93 0.08 10.27
N VAL A 294 17.07 -1.22 10.20
CA VAL A 294 15.93 -2.09 9.91
C VAL A 294 15.28 -2.42 11.25
N VAL A 295 14.03 -2.07 11.40
CA VAL A 295 13.25 -2.30 12.63
C VAL A 295 12.09 -3.23 12.31
N ALA A 296 12.08 -4.40 12.92
CA ALA A 296 10.92 -5.28 12.91
C ALA A 296 10.37 -5.37 14.33
N GLU A 297 9.17 -4.92 14.55
CA GLU A 297 8.53 -4.89 15.86
C GLU A 297 7.26 -5.74 15.88
N ALA A 298 7.15 -6.63 16.86
CA ALA A 298 5.91 -7.31 17.20
C ALA A 298 5.70 -7.21 18.71
N THR A 299 4.49 -6.88 19.15
CA THR A 299 4.20 -6.81 20.59
C THR A 299 4.03 -8.21 21.20
N ALA A 300 4.06 -8.32 22.53
CA ALA A 300 4.01 -9.58 23.26
C ALA A 300 2.83 -10.51 22.91
N ALA A 301 1.73 -9.95 22.38
CA ALA A 301 0.55 -10.72 22.00
C ALA A 301 0.56 -11.18 20.53
N ASN A 302 1.59 -10.82 19.76
CA ASN A 302 1.59 -10.97 18.32
C ASN A 302 2.75 -11.82 17.82
N THR A 303 2.55 -12.44 16.67
CA THR A 303 3.54 -13.31 16.05
C THR A 303 4.12 -12.66 14.80
N LEU A 304 5.43 -12.47 14.76
CA LEU A 304 6.17 -12.14 13.55
C LEU A 304 6.86 -13.40 13.04
N THR A 305 6.52 -13.81 11.84
CA THR A 305 7.20 -14.89 11.14
C THR A 305 7.90 -14.34 9.92
N ALA A 306 9.20 -14.55 9.83
CA ALA A 306 10.02 -14.10 8.73
C ALA A 306 10.80 -15.29 8.15
N ASP A 307 10.69 -15.51 6.85
CA ASP A 307 11.37 -16.58 6.13
C ASP A 307 11.96 -16.04 4.83
N HIS A 308 13.22 -16.38 4.55
CA HIS A 308 13.96 -15.90 3.38
C HIS A 308 13.99 -14.37 3.27
N ILE A 309 14.29 -13.67 4.35
CA ILE A 309 14.52 -12.23 4.34
C ILE A 309 15.96 -11.94 3.93
N GLN A 310 16.12 -11.00 3.01
CA GLN A 310 17.40 -10.35 2.73
C GLN A 310 17.28 -8.88 3.13
N ALA A 311 18.11 -8.44 4.04
CA ALA A 311 18.17 -7.05 4.47
C ALA A 311 19.60 -6.56 4.49
N ALA A 312 19.85 -5.41 3.86
CA ALA A 312 21.13 -4.73 3.89
C ALA A 312 20.96 -3.34 4.48
N GLY A 313 21.82 -2.96 5.43
CA GLY A 313 21.71 -1.67 6.08
C GLY A 313 22.81 -1.41 7.11
N LYS A 314 22.81 -0.24 7.74
CA LYS A 314 23.76 0.10 8.79
C LYS A 314 23.40 -0.52 10.14
N SER A 315 22.13 -0.67 10.43
CA SER A 315 21.68 -1.37 11.62
C SER A 315 20.35 -2.07 11.40
N ILE A 316 20.13 -3.16 12.10
CA ILE A 316 18.89 -3.92 12.11
C ILE A 316 18.39 -3.98 13.54
N ARG A 317 17.15 -3.54 13.77
CA ARG A 317 16.48 -3.64 15.05
C ARG A 317 15.22 -4.49 14.91
N ILE A 318 15.07 -5.48 15.75
CA ILE A 318 13.96 -6.42 15.73
C ILE A 318 13.37 -6.50 17.14
N HIS A 319 12.08 -6.20 17.26
CA HIS A 319 11.34 -6.27 18.52
C HIS A 319 10.10 -7.14 18.33
N GLY A 320 9.77 -7.97 19.29
CA GLY A 320 8.52 -8.70 19.21
C GLY A 320 8.25 -9.68 20.33
N GLY A 321 7.00 -10.12 20.45
CA GLY A 321 6.58 -11.16 21.39
C GLY A 321 7.13 -12.52 20.98
N THR A 322 6.55 -13.14 19.95
CA THR A 322 7.09 -14.37 19.36
C THR A 322 7.62 -14.07 17.97
N MET A 323 8.90 -14.30 17.75
CA MET A 323 9.56 -14.08 16.47
C MET A 323 10.17 -15.37 15.95
N THR A 324 9.90 -15.69 14.70
CA THR A 324 10.50 -16.84 14.03
C THR A 324 11.19 -16.36 12.76
N PHE A 325 12.49 -16.54 12.67
CA PHE A 325 13.28 -16.25 11.48
C PHE A 325 13.78 -17.54 10.87
N THR A 326 13.54 -17.73 9.58
CA THR A 326 14.04 -18.86 8.83
C THR A 326 14.76 -18.33 7.59
N ASN A 327 16.00 -18.80 7.37
CA ASN A 327 16.80 -18.40 6.21
C ASN A 327 16.95 -16.87 6.02
N ALA A 328 17.07 -16.13 7.11
CA ALA A 328 17.30 -14.68 7.07
C ALA A 328 18.77 -14.38 6.75
N ASN A 329 19.01 -13.56 5.70
CA ASN A 329 20.31 -13.00 5.39
C ASN A 329 20.30 -11.50 5.70
N MET A 330 21.10 -11.10 6.69
CA MET A 330 21.15 -9.73 7.19
C MET A 330 22.58 -9.22 7.08
N ASP A 331 22.85 -8.40 6.03
CA ASP A 331 24.15 -7.76 5.83
C ASP A 331 24.16 -6.38 6.46
N VAL A 332 24.92 -6.23 7.55
CA VAL A 332 24.94 -5.01 8.36
C VAL A 332 26.34 -4.54 8.59
N THR A 333 26.60 -3.28 8.31
CA THR A 333 27.88 -2.63 8.61
C THR A 333 27.97 -2.07 10.05
N GLY A 334 26.86 -2.09 10.80
CA GLY A 334 26.75 -1.53 12.14
C GLY A 334 26.26 -2.53 13.19
N LYS A 335 25.08 -2.30 13.78
CA LYS A 335 24.57 -3.06 14.92
C LYS A 335 23.32 -3.86 14.58
N ILE A 336 23.28 -5.14 14.96
CA ILE A 336 22.05 -5.94 15.01
C ILE A 336 21.56 -5.92 16.47
N SER A 337 20.28 -5.62 16.67
CA SER A 337 19.63 -5.66 17.97
C SER A 337 18.31 -6.44 17.86
N ALA A 338 18.16 -7.50 18.65
CA ALA A 338 16.92 -8.24 18.75
C ALA A 338 16.45 -8.24 20.21
N THR A 339 15.19 -7.87 20.44
CA THR A 339 14.58 -7.87 21.78
C THR A 339 13.23 -8.57 21.71
N THR A 340 13.01 -9.57 22.53
CA THR A 340 11.69 -10.16 22.75
C THR A 340 10.95 -9.33 23.80
N GLY A 341 9.69 -9.00 23.56
CA GLY A 341 8.84 -8.38 24.59
C GLY A 341 8.61 -9.36 25.75
N ALA A 342 8.66 -8.84 26.98
CA ALA A 342 8.34 -9.59 28.19
C ALA A 342 6.83 -9.68 28.42
#